data_26254f1c387ebb09604c3b8ac7a2fac3
#
_entry.id   26254f1c387ebb09604c3b8ac7a2fac3
#
_cell.length_a   1.000
_cell.length_b   1.000
_cell.length_c   1.000
_cell.angle_alpha   90.00
_cell.angle_beta   90.00
_cell.angle_gamma   90.00
#
_symmetry.space_group_name_H-M   'P 1'
#
loop_
_entity.id
_entity.type
_entity.pdbx_description
1 polymer ?
#
loop_
_entity_poly.entity_id
_entity_poly.type
_entity_poly.pdbx_seq_one_letter_code
_entity_poly.pdbx_strand_id
1 'polypeptide(L)'
;MKLMKYAFLGLLMFLSSTAIAQDNDKRFNIEEMHARKWQSLINQVQLTPREIDAVKPVFMEYEKLVWKLHQLNHDFFKSAFKNAKNVKPNFAVLNDRYVQNEISDAQMFKDYHIKLRRLLQPETLFKYYRAERDYKRKLLQDLQDHRPNDGR
;
A
#
# COMPACT_ATOMS: atom_id res chain seq x y z
N MET A 1 -30.87 -8.21 -63.56
CA MET A 1 -29.56 -8.71 -63.06
C MET A 1 -28.64 -7.55 -62.73
N LYS A 2 -29.12 -6.58 -61.90
CA LYS A 2 -28.34 -5.39 -61.47
C LYS A 2 -28.58 -4.97 -60.01
N LEU A 3 -29.19 -5.82 -59.19
CA LEU A 3 -29.56 -5.48 -57.79
C LEU A 3 -28.80 -6.28 -56.72
N MET A 4 -27.74 -7.02 -57.09
CA MET A 4 -27.00 -7.88 -56.19
C MET A 4 -25.56 -7.41 -55.90
N LYS A 5 -25.21 -6.14 -56.24
CA LYS A 5 -23.86 -5.59 -56.07
C LYS A 5 -23.73 -4.61 -54.90
N TYR A 6 -24.82 -4.25 -54.23
CA TYR A 6 -24.77 -3.26 -53.13
C TYR A 6 -24.99 -3.86 -51.71
N ALA A 7 -25.24 -5.16 -51.64
CA ALA A 7 -25.42 -5.83 -50.33
C ALA A 7 -24.08 -6.24 -49.66
N PHE A 8 -22.95 -6.10 -50.34
CA PHE A 8 -21.63 -6.50 -49.80
C PHE A 8 -20.75 -5.35 -49.33
N LEU A 9 -21.21 -4.09 -49.52
CA LEU A 9 -20.45 -2.91 -49.07
C LEU A 9 -20.90 -2.36 -47.72
N GLY A 10 -21.94 -2.91 -47.10
CA GLY A 10 -22.48 -2.49 -45.83
C GLY A 10 -21.99 -3.27 -44.58
N LEU A 11 -21.22 -4.36 -44.80
CA LEU A 11 -20.81 -5.24 -43.69
C LEU A 11 -19.34 -5.10 -43.29
N LEU A 12 -18.63 -4.13 -43.83
CA LEU A 12 -17.20 -3.94 -43.55
C LEU A 12 -16.90 -2.69 -42.71
N MET A 13 -17.94 -2.00 -42.20
CA MET A 13 -17.81 -0.79 -41.37
C MET A 13 -18.16 -1.02 -39.91
N PHE A 14 -18.30 -2.27 -39.43
CA PHE A 14 -18.69 -2.56 -38.05
C PHE A 14 -17.66 -3.35 -37.23
N LEU A 15 -16.42 -3.45 -37.69
CA LEU A 15 -15.34 -4.14 -36.97
C LEU A 15 -14.18 -3.21 -36.54
N SER A 16 -14.44 -1.91 -36.48
CA SER A 16 -13.54 -0.97 -35.80
C SER A 16 -14.13 -0.51 -34.47
N SER A 17 -14.62 -1.46 -33.68
CA SER A 17 -15.09 -1.20 -32.35
C SER A 17 -14.06 -1.68 -31.36
N THR A 18 -13.32 -0.70 -30.86
CA THR A 18 -12.88 -0.65 -29.45
C THR A 18 -12.04 -1.83 -28.98
N ALA A 19 -10.78 -1.88 -29.40
CA ALA A 19 -9.77 -2.14 -28.39
C ALA A 19 -9.79 -0.94 -27.43
N ILE A 20 -10.79 -0.88 -26.54
CA ILE A 20 -10.65 -0.22 -25.28
C ILE A 20 -9.57 -1.05 -24.60
N ALA A 21 -8.33 -0.58 -24.66
CA ALA A 21 -7.33 -0.95 -23.72
C ALA A 21 -7.97 -0.72 -22.35
N GLN A 22 -8.46 -1.78 -21.71
CA GLN A 22 -8.61 -1.82 -20.26
C GLN A 22 -7.17 -1.71 -19.75
N ASP A 23 -6.73 -0.46 -19.65
CA ASP A 23 -5.67 -0.07 -18.76
C ASP A 23 -6.20 -0.44 -17.38
N ASN A 24 -5.93 -1.68 -16.99
CA ASN A 24 -6.05 -2.16 -15.64
C ASN A 24 -4.94 -1.47 -14.86
N ASP A 25 -5.07 -0.16 -14.74
CA ASP A 25 -4.47 0.64 -13.71
C ASP A 25 -5.05 0.07 -12.40
N LYS A 26 -4.40 -0.99 -11.90
CA LYS A 26 -4.61 -1.49 -10.55
C LYS A 26 -4.15 -0.38 -9.64
N ARG A 27 -4.98 0.66 -9.52
CA ARG A 27 -4.79 1.70 -8.52
C ARG A 27 -4.57 0.98 -7.22
N PHE A 28 -3.38 1.14 -6.70
CA PHE A 28 -2.99 0.54 -5.44
C PHE A 28 -4.02 0.95 -4.38
N ASN A 29 -4.90 0.01 -4.02
CA ASN A 29 -5.98 0.27 -3.08
C ASN A 29 -5.44 0.08 -1.67
N ILE A 30 -5.08 1.19 -1.03
CA ILE A 30 -4.54 1.20 0.33
C ILE A 30 -5.53 0.62 1.35
N GLU A 31 -6.82 0.86 1.16
CA GLU A 31 -7.85 0.36 2.06
C GLU A 31 -7.95 -1.17 1.99
N GLU A 32 -7.85 -1.73 0.79
CA GLU A 32 -7.81 -3.17 0.60
C GLU A 32 -6.55 -3.79 1.21
N MET A 33 -5.40 -3.13 1.10
CA MET A 33 -4.16 -3.58 1.73
C MET A 33 -4.27 -3.60 3.25
N HIS A 34 -4.83 -2.54 3.87
CA HIS A 34 -5.09 -2.51 5.30
C HIS A 34 -6.09 -3.59 5.72
N ALA A 35 -7.14 -3.83 4.94
CA ALA A 35 -8.12 -4.87 5.21
C ALA A 35 -7.50 -6.28 5.17
N ARG A 36 -6.65 -6.57 4.18
CA ARG A 36 -5.93 -7.85 4.07
C ARG A 36 -4.97 -8.05 5.26
N LYS A 37 -4.22 -7.01 5.64
CA LYS A 37 -3.35 -7.06 6.82
C LYS A 37 -4.16 -7.35 8.07
N TRP A 38 -5.26 -6.63 8.29
CA TRP A 38 -6.16 -6.84 9.42
C TRP A 38 -6.68 -8.28 9.49
N GLN A 39 -7.16 -8.82 8.38
CA GLN A 39 -7.66 -10.19 8.31
C GLN A 39 -6.56 -11.21 8.64
N SER A 40 -5.34 -10.99 8.16
CA SER A 40 -4.19 -11.84 8.50
C SER A 40 -3.89 -11.83 10.00
N LEU A 41 -3.96 -10.66 10.65
CA LEU A 41 -3.73 -10.53 12.09
C LEU A 41 -4.78 -11.27 12.91
N ILE A 42 -6.07 -11.09 12.59
CA ILE A 42 -7.17 -11.80 13.27
C ILE A 42 -6.93 -13.31 13.22
N ASN A 43 -6.64 -13.84 12.04
CA ASN A 43 -6.47 -15.29 11.83
C ASN A 43 -5.26 -15.85 12.58
N GLN A 44 -4.15 -15.10 12.66
CA GLN A 44 -2.93 -15.55 13.32
C GLN A 44 -2.98 -15.44 14.84
N VAL A 45 -3.58 -14.38 15.35
CA VAL A 45 -3.63 -14.09 16.80
C VAL A 45 -4.80 -14.77 17.48
N GLN A 46 -5.86 -15.09 16.70
CA GLN A 46 -7.12 -15.65 17.20
C GLN A 46 -7.78 -14.72 18.23
N LEU A 47 -7.92 -13.44 17.85
CA LEU A 47 -8.59 -12.45 18.67
C LEU A 47 -10.06 -12.85 18.90
N THR A 48 -10.54 -12.60 20.11
CA THR A 48 -11.97 -12.75 20.42
C THR A 48 -12.82 -11.69 19.69
N PRO A 49 -14.11 -11.89 19.45
CA PRO A 49 -14.99 -10.89 18.84
C PRO A 49 -14.91 -9.51 19.52
N ARG A 50 -14.86 -9.49 20.85
CA ARG A 50 -14.73 -8.26 21.62
C ARG A 50 -13.39 -7.54 21.36
N GLU A 51 -12.30 -8.28 21.29
CA GLU A 51 -10.98 -7.73 20.96
C GLU A 51 -10.92 -7.23 19.52
N ILE A 52 -11.53 -7.94 18.56
CA ILE A 52 -11.66 -7.52 17.16
C ILE A 52 -12.34 -6.16 17.07
N ASP A 53 -13.49 -5.99 17.72
CA ASP A 53 -14.25 -4.73 17.69
C ASP A 53 -13.49 -3.57 18.35
N ALA A 54 -12.77 -3.86 19.44
CA ALA A 54 -12.01 -2.84 20.16
C ALA A 54 -10.70 -2.45 19.46
N VAL A 55 -9.98 -3.40 18.86
CA VAL A 55 -8.64 -3.17 18.26
C VAL A 55 -8.74 -2.63 16.85
N LYS A 56 -9.73 -3.05 16.06
CA LYS A 56 -9.86 -2.66 14.65
C LYS A 56 -9.80 -1.14 14.41
N PRO A 57 -10.54 -0.28 15.13
CA PRO A 57 -10.46 1.16 14.91
C PRO A 57 -9.07 1.72 15.22
N VAL A 58 -8.40 1.22 16.26
CA VAL A 58 -7.04 1.64 16.65
C VAL A 58 -6.01 1.21 15.59
N PHE A 59 -6.14 0.00 15.06
CA PHE A 59 -5.32 -0.49 13.95
C PHE A 59 -5.50 0.36 12.70
N MET A 60 -6.74 0.62 12.28
CA MET A 60 -7.02 1.37 11.06
C MET A 60 -6.55 2.83 11.16
N GLU A 61 -6.66 3.46 12.34
CA GLU A 61 -6.13 4.79 12.60
C GLU A 61 -4.59 4.80 12.44
N TYR A 62 -3.91 3.85 13.05
CA TYR A 62 -2.45 3.72 12.99
C TYR A 62 -1.96 3.52 11.55
N GLU A 63 -2.55 2.58 10.80
CA GLU A 63 -2.18 2.31 9.41
C GLU A 63 -2.35 3.55 8.52
N LYS A 64 -3.44 4.31 8.70
CA LYS A 64 -3.66 5.57 7.97
C LYS A 64 -2.60 6.63 8.29
N LEU A 65 -2.21 6.76 9.57
CA LEU A 65 -1.19 7.73 9.98
C LEU A 65 0.19 7.37 9.42
N VAL A 66 0.59 6.10 9.50
CA VAL A 66 1.84 5.59 8.93
C VAL A 66 1.86 5.81 7.42
N TRP A 67 0.79 5.44 6.72
CA TRP A 67 0.68 5.67 5.29
C TRP A 67 0.82 7.15 4.91
N LYS A 68 0.11 8.03 5.62
CA LYS A 68 0.19 9.48 5.39
C LYS A 68 1.61 10.02 5.59
N LEU A 69 2.30 9.59 6.64
CA LEU A 69 3.71 9.98 6.87
C LEU A 69 4.60 9.54 5.71
N HIS A 70 4.48 8.27 5.28
CA HIS A 70 5.28 7.75 4.18
C HIS A 70 5.00 8.47 2.85
N GLN A 71 3.75 8.82 2.57
CA GLN A 71 3.39 9.63 1.39
C GLN A 71 4.05 11.02 1.44
N LEU A 72 3.91 11.73 2.55
CA LEU A 72 4.53 13.05 2.74
C LEU A 72 6.05 13.00 2.59
N ASN A 73 6.68 11.95 3.08
CA ASN A 73 8.12 11.76 2.96
C ASN A 73 8.54 11.44 1.52
N HIS A 74 7.82 10.54 0.86
CA HIS A 74 8.04 10.24 -0.55
C HIS A 74 7.96 11.52 -1.40
N ASP A 75 6.91 12.32 -1.22
CA ASP A 75 6.71 13.54 -1.99
C ASP A 75 7.79 14.59 -1.69
N PHE A 76 8.22 14.70 -0.44
CA PHE A 76 9.33 15.56 -0.03
C PHE A 76 10.64 15.17 -0.75
N PHE A 77 11.05 13.91 -0.66
CA PHE A 77 12.28 13.43 -1.32
C PHE A 77 12.16 13.53 -2.85
N LYS A 78 11.05 13.14 -3.42
CA LYS A 78 10.80 13.25 -4.86
C LYS A 78 10.92 14.71 -5.34
N SER A 79 10.36 15.67 -4.62
CA SER A 79 10.44 17.09 -4.96
C SER A 79 11.86 17.64 -4.86
N ALA A 80 12.64 17.20 -3.85
CA ALA A 80 14.01 17.62 -3.65
C ALA A 80 14.94 17.21 -4.82
N PHE A 81 14.64 16.07 -5.48
CA PHE A 81 15.42 15.58 -6.62
C PHE A 81 14.85 15.95 -8.00
N LYS A 82 13.64 16.49 -8.06
CA LYS A 82 12.97 16.84 -9.34
C LYS A 82 13.82 17.75 -10.24
N ASN A 83 14.54 18.69 -9.64
CA ASN A 83 15.36 19.68 -10.34
C ASN A 83 16.88 19.44 -10.13
N ALA A 84 17.29 18.25 -9.70
CA ALA A 84 18.68 17.95 -9.34
C ALA A 84 19.69 18.16 -10.49
N LYS A 85 19.22 18.16 -11.75
CA LYS A 85 20.06 18.48 -12.92
C LYS A 85 20.49 19.96 -12.95
N ASN A 86 19.70 20.86 -12.40
CA ASN A 86 19.94 22.31 -12.43
C ASN A 86 20.32 22.89 -11.07
N VAL A 87 19.85 22.28 -9.98
CA VAL A 87 20.09 22.76 -8.62
C VAL A 87 20.46 21.57 -7.74
N LYS A 88 21.64 21.65 -7.13
CA LYS A 88 22.09 20.60 -6.20
C LYS A 88 21.16 20.52 -4.99
N PRO A 89 20.65 19.31 -4.62
CA PRO A 89 19.83 19.14 -3.43
C PRO A 89 20.56 19.56 -2.16
N ASN A 90 19.81 20.13 -1.21
CA ASN A 90 20.35 20.43 0.11
C ASN A 90 20.39 19.15 0.96
N PHE A 91 21.53 18.47 0.93
CA PHE A 91 21.69 17.18 1.63
C PHE A 91 21.59 17.32 3.16
N ALA A 92 21.93 18.46 3.76
CA ALA A 92 21.74 18.67 5.20
C ALA A 92 20.26 18.56 5.56
N VAL A 93 19.38 19.26 4.84
CA VAL A 93 17.92 19.20 5.03
C VAL A 93 17.39 17.77 4.76
N LEU A 94 17.92 17.07 3.77
CA LEU A 94 17.51 15.69 3.49
C LEU A 94 17.90 14.74 4.63
N ASN A 95 19.10 14.88 5.19
CA ASN A 95 19.57 14.09 6.32
C ASN A 95 18.72 14.35 7.57
N ASP A 96 18.44 15.61 7.88
CA ASP A 96 17.58 15.97 9.01
C ASP A 96 16.16 15.42 8.84
N ARG A 97 15.63 15.47 7.63
CA ARG A 97 14.32 14.90 7.32
C ARG A 97 14.29 13.40 7.49
N TYR A 98 15.35 12.69 7.07
CA TYR A 98 15.47 11.25 7.24
C TYR A 98 15.37 10.88 8.74
N VAL A 99 16.17 11.51 9.59
CA VAL A 99 16.16 11.27 11.03
C VAL A 99 14.80 11.62 11.64
N GLN A 100 14.20 12.73 11.25
CA GLN A 100 12.88 13.14 11.75
C GLN A 100 11.78 12.13 11.39
N ASN A 101 11.89 11.47 10.24
CA ASN A 101 10.95 10.42 9.85
C ASN A 101 11.03 9.21 10.77
N GLU A 102 12.25 8.74 11.09
CA GLU A 102 12.46 7.62 12.04
C GLU A 102 11.89 7.95 13.42
N ILE A 103 12.10 9.19 13.91
CA ILE A 103 11.54 9.63 15.18
C ILE A 103 10.00 9.64 15.13
N SER A 104 9.41 10.12 14.03
CA SER A 104 7.96 10.18 13.85
C SER A 104 7.33 8.79 13.80
N ASP A 105 7.95 7.86 13.07
CA ASP A 105 7.51 6.46 13.01
C ASP A 105 7.56 5.80 14.41
N ALA A 106 8.66 6.00 15.13
CA ALA A 106 8.81 5.47 16.48
C ALA A 106 7.78 6.05 17.46
N GLN A 107 7.47 7.34 17.35
CA GLN A 107 6.45 7.97 18.20
C GLN A 107 5.05 7.45 17.88
N MET A 108 4.68 7.34 16.61
CA MET A 108 3.39 6.76 16.21
C MET A 108 3.24 5.31 16.69
N PHE A 109 4.30 4.51 16.58
CA PHE A 109 4.29 3.14 17.10
C PHE A 109 4.14 3.09 18.61
N LYS A 110 4.80 3.98 19.35
CA LYS A 110 4.64 4.12 20.79
C LYS A 110 3.21 4.47 21.19
N ASP A 111 2.58 5.42 20.49
CA ASP A 111 1.20 5.83 20.76
C ASP A 111 0.21 4.69 20.44
N TYR A 112 0.45 3.98 19.36
CA TYR A 112 -0.27 2.75 19.00
C TYR A 112 -0.15 1.68 20.11
N HIS A 113 1.06 1.42 20.58
CA HIS A 113 1.32 0.49 21.68
C HIS A 113 0.54 0.87 22.94
N ILE A 114 0.53 2.16 23.32
CA ILE A 114 -0.20 2.65 24.49
C ILE A 114 -1.70 2.37 24.38
N LYS A 115 -2.28 2.51 23.18
CA LYS A 115 -3.69 2.18 22.91
C LYS A 115 -3.93 0.67 23.00
N LEU A 116 -3.10 -0.15 22.33
CA LEU A 116 -3.27 -1.61 22.29
C LEU A 116 -3.12 -2.27 23.67
N ARG A 117 -2.16 -1.84 24.49
CA ARG A 117 -1.95 -2.41 25.84
C ARG A 117 -3.14 -2.21 26.82
N ARG A 118 -4.07 -1.33 26.47
CA ARG A 118 -5.31 -1.13 27.23
C ARG A 118 -6.44 -2.05 26.77
N LEU A 119 -6.30 -2.63 25.59
CA LEU A 119 -7.32 -3.44 24.92
C LEU A 119 -7.00 -4.93 24.93
N LEU A 120 -5.70 -5.28 24.95
CA LEU A 120 -5.21 -6.64 24.85
C LEU A 120 -4.41 -7.04 26.09
N GLN A 121 -4.57 -8.29 26.51
CA GLN A 121 -3.71 -8.86 27.54
C GLN A 121 -2.26 -8.94 27.05
N PRO A 122 -1.25 -8.89 27.93
CA PRO A 122 0.16 -8.84 27.53
C PRO A 122 0.59 -9.97 26.58
N GLU A 123 0.13 -11.18 26.80
CA GLU A 123 0.43 -12.34 25.95
C GLU A 123 -0.20 -12.19 24.55
N THR A 124 -1.47 -11.78 24.48
CA THR A 124 -2.17 -11.52 23.22
C THR A 124 -1.48 -10.40 22.44
N LEU A 125 -1.10 -9.32 23.12
CA LEU A 125 -0.36 -8.21 22.51
C LEU A 125 0.99 -8.64 21.96
N PHE A 126 1.71 -9.52 22.65
CA PHE A 126 2.96 -10.07 22.15
C PHE A 126 2.75 -10.91 20.88
N LYS A 127 1.73 -11.78 20.86
CA LYS A 127 1.33 -12.54 19.67
C LYS A 127 0.94 -11.62 18.51
N TYR A 128 0.23 -10.53 18.81
CA TYR A 128 -0.17 -9.52 17.85
C TYR A 128 1.05 -8.89 17.15
N TYR A 129 2.05 -8.44 17.89
CA TYR A 129 3.28 -7.87 17.31
C TYR A 129 4.09 -8.90 16.51
N ARG A 130 4.09 -10.16 16.93
CA ARG A 130 4.70 -11.21 16.12
C ARG A 130 3.99 -11.37 14.79
N ALA A 131 2.67 -11.41 14.78
CA ALA A 131 1.87 -11.52 13.58
C ALA A 131 2.07 -10.32 12.63
N GLU A 132 2.18 -9.09 13.16
CA GLU A 132 2.52 -7.90 12.34
C GLU A 132 3.89 -8.04 11.66
N ARG A 133 4.91 -8.49 12.38
CA ARG A 133 6.25 -8.72 11.82
C ARG A 133 6.26 -9.83 10.77
N ASP A 134 5.53 -10.90 11.02
CA ASP A 134 5.43 -12.03 10.10
C ASP A 134 4.71 -11.62 8.81
N TYR A 135 3.63 -10.84 8.91
CA TYR A 135 2.95 -10.27 7.75
C TYR A 135 3.88 -9.38 6.91
N LYS A 136 4.62 -8.48 7.56
CA LYS A 136 5.59 -7.59 6.87
C LYS A 136 6.68 -8.40 6.15
N ARG A 137 7.23 -9.42 6.82
CA ARG A 137 8.25 -10.30 6.23
C ARG A 137 7.73 -11.04 5.01
N LYS A 138 6.53 -11.63 5.11
CA LYS A 138 5.89 -12.33 4.00
C LYS A 138 5.63 -11.40 2.82
N LEU A 139 5.09 -10.22 3.07
CA LEU A 139 4.86 -9.23 2.01
C LEU A 139 6.15 -8.86 1.28
N LEU A 140 7.28 -8.70 2.00
CA LEU A 140 8.57 -8.40 1.39
C LEU A 140 9.10 -9.57 0.55
N GLN A 141 8.90 -10.81 1.00
CA GLN A 141 9.26 -12.01 0.22
C GLN A 141 8.44 -12.10 -1.06
N ASP A 142 7.12 -11.94 -0.97
CA ASP A 142 6.22 -11.96 -2.14
C ASP A 142 6.62 -10.89 -3.18
N LEU A 143 7.02 -9.70 -2.73
CA LEU A 143 7.50 -8.63 -3.62
C LEU A 143 8.87 -8.95 -4.26
N GLN A 144 9.74 -9.70 -3.60
CA GLN A 144 11.02 -10.14 -4.16
C GLN A 144 10.82 -11.23 -5.21
N ASP A 145 9.93 -12.20 -4.94
CA ASP A 145 9.65 -13.32 -5.84
C ASP A 145 8.95 -12.87 -7.13
N HIS A 146 8.22 -11.75 -7.09
CA HIS A 146 7.53 -11.18 -8.26
C HIS A 146 8.36 -10.12 -9.01
N ARG A 147 9.62 -9.89 -8.65
CA ARG A 147 10.48 -9.03 -9.49
C ARG A 147 10.74 -9.72 -10.82
N PRO A 148 10.48 -9.05 -11.97
CA PRO A 148 10.92 -9.55 -13.25
C PRO A 148 12.41 -9.82 -13.17
N ASN A 149 12.83 -11.01 -13.57
CA ASN A 149 14.24 -11.37 -13.67
C ASN A 149 14.82 -10.55 -14.83
N ASP A 150 15.22 -9.29 -14.56
CA ASP A 150 15.99 -8.51 -15.51
C ASP A 150 17.34 -9.21 -15.67
N GLY A 151 17.37 -10.12 -16.67
CA GLY A 151 18.54 -10.88 -17.00
C GLY A 151 19.73 -9.95 -17.22
N ARG A 152 20.76 -10.14 -16.39
CA ARG A 152 22.12 -9.73 -16.69
C ARG A 152 22.73 -10.73 -17.66
#